data_4c13389561fa6af27ae4e4370846e7d5
#
_entry.id   4c13389561fa6af27ae4e4370846e7d5
#
_cell.length_a   1.000
_cell.length_b   1.000
_cell.length_c   1.000
_cell.angle_alpha   90.00
_cell.angle_beta   90.00
_cell.angle_gamma   90.00
#
_symmetry.space_group_name_H-M   'P 1'
#
loop_
_entity.id
_entity.type
_entity.pdbx_description
1 polymer ?
#
loop_
_entity_poly.entity_id
_entity_poly.type
_entity_poly.pdbx_seq_one_letter_code
_entity_poly.pdbx_strand_id
1 'polypeptide(L)'
;MPSPPKISLGFRVHSGWAAMVAVAGSPSRPVIVDRQRIQIAEALERGPIQPYHAARELGADRGRVFLEECREACHAVASASLETALKRIGGDRVRCCAVLTGSGRPAATLAATLASHPAIHTAEGEFFREVVLHSAVSCGLPVVRIKEKELFDLAGRKFGMTPENLQRMLNELSKIMGPPWQQDQKFAALAAWLAAIG
;
A
#
# COMPACT_ATOMS: atom_id res chain seq x y z
N MET A 1 27.52 -10.10 18.34
CA MET A 1 26.87 -10.28 17.04
C MET A 1 26.19 -8.97 16.66
N PRO A 2 26.41 -8.39 15.49
CA PRO A 2 25.65 -7.22 15.06
C PRO A 2 24.17 -7.57 14.99
N SER A 3 23.33 -6.66 15.45
CA SER A 3 21.86 -6.84 15.38
C SER A 3 21.43 -7.00 13.92
N PRO A 4 20.49 -7.89 13.62
CA PRO A 4 20.01 -8.06 12.26
C PRO A 4 19.46 -6.74 11.69
N PRO A 5 19.60 -6.48 10.40
CA PRO A 5 19.17 -5.21 9.82
C PRO A 5 17.66 -5.03 9.99
N LYS A 6 17.27 -3.82 10.39
CA LYS A 6 15.87 -3.40 10.48
C LYS A 6 15.25 -3.36 9.09
N ILE A 7 13.97 -3.72 9.00
CA ILE A 7 13.20 -3.78 7.75
C ILE A 7 12.10 -2.72 7.81
N SER A 8 11.86 -2.06 6.68
CA SER A 8 10.69 -1.22 6.44
C SER A 8 9.89 -1.79 5.28
N LEU A 9 8.57 -1.68 5.35
CA LEU A 9 7.68 -2.13 4.28
C LEU A 9 7.15 -0.92 3.49
N GLY A 10 6.93 -1.10 2.21
CA GLY A 10 6.22 -0.12 1.39
C GLY A 10 5.10 -0.79 0.63
N PHE A 11 3.98 -0.09 0.53
CA PHE A 11 2.77 -0.58 -0.14
C PHE A 11 2.32 0.37 -1.23
N ARG A 12 2.11 -0.17 -2.43
CA ARG A 12 1.32 0.47 -3.49
C ARG A 12 0.04 -0.30 -3.67
N VAL A 13 -1.09 0.36 -3.36
CA VAL A 13 -2.40 -0.29 -3.23
C VAL A 13 -3.22 -0.13 -4.50
N HIS A 14 -3.86 -1.21 -4.91
CA HIS A 14 -4.82 -1.32 -6.00
C HIS A 14 -6.16 -1.89 -5.52
N SER A 15 -7.15 -1.95 -6.39
CA SER A 15 -8.42 -2.60 -6.07
C SER A 15 -8.21 -4.09 -5.78
N GLY A 16 -8.46 -4.48 -4.53
CA GLY A 16 -8.37 -5.86 -4.06
C GLY A 16 -6.98 -6.42 -3.77
N TRP A 17 -5.89 -5.67 -4.00
CA TRP A 17 -4.52 -6.12 -3.72
C TRP A 17 -3.53 -4.97 -3.53
N ALA A 18 -2.36 -5.27 -3.00
CA ALA A 18 -1.24 -4.32 -2.93
C ALA A 18 0.08 -4.98 -3.33
N ALA A 19 0.95 -4.22 -4.00
CA ALA A 19 2.36 -4.57 -4.08
C ALA A 19 3.03 -4.18 -2.77
N MET A 20 3.64 -5.15 -2.10
CA MET A 20 4.47 -4.94 -0.91
C MET A 20 5.93 -5.18 -1.26
N VAL A 21 6.81 -4.29 -0.81
CA VAL A 21 8.25 -4.47 -0.87
C VAL A 21 8.86 -4.24 0.51
N ALA A 22 9.69 -5.16 0.94
CA ALA A 22 10.46 -5.09 2.19
C ALA A 22 11.88 -4.61 1.88
N VAL A 23 12.30 -3.54 2.52
CA VAL A 23 13.62 -2.91 2.33
C VAL A 23 14.37 -2.88 3.65
N ALA A 24 15.64 -3.28 3.61
CA ALA A 24 16.62 -3.13 4.67
C ALA A 24 17.85 -2.35 4.17
N GLY A 25 18.87 -2.23 4.99
CA GLY A 25 20.12 -1.58 4.62
C GLY A 25 20.23 -0.15 5.15
N SER A 26 21.22 0.58 4.61
CA SER A 26 21.47 1.97 4.98
C SER A 26 20.77 2.94 4.02
N PRO A 27 20.65 4.21 4.41
CA PRO A 27 20.12 5.26 3.53
C PRO A 27 20.84 5.38 2.19
N SER A 28 22.12 5.06 2.14
CA SER A 28 22.93 5.11 0.91
C SER A 28 22.95 3.78 0.14
N ARG A 29 22.50 2.68 0.75
CA ARG A 29 22.53 1.35 0.15
C ARG A 29 21.31 0.51 0.56
N PRO A 30 20.15 0.75 -0.06
CA PRO A 30 18.96 -0.05 0.20
C PRO A 30 19.16 -1.48 -0.32
N VAL A 31 18.64 -2.44 0.42
CA VAL A 31 18.64 -3.86 0.06
C VAL A 31 17.21 -4.35 0.07
N ILE A 32 16.75 -4.87 -1.06
CA ILE A 32 15.43 -5.49 -1.14
C ILE A 32 15.51 -6.86 -0.46
N VAL A 33 14.72 -7.03 0.58
CA VAL A 33 14.65 -8.27 1.38
C VAL A 33 13.63 -9.22 0.78
N ASP A 34 12.47 -8.68 0.40
CA ASP A 34 11.35 -9.44 -0.16
C ASP A 34 10.41 -8.53 -0.94
N ARG A 35 9.60 -9.13 -1.80
CA ARG A 35 8.49 -8.49 -2.48
C ARG A 35 7.35 -9.48 -2.63
N GLN A 36 6.14 -9.02 -2.40
CA GLN A 36 4.96 -9.86 -2.41
C GLN A 36 3.76 -9.11 -2.98
N ARG A 37 2.77 -9.86 -3.43
CA ARG A 37 1.42 -9.39 -3.64
C ARG A 37 0.62 -9.70 -2.38
N ILE A 38 0.14 -8.66 -1.70
CA ILE A 38 -0.75 -8.77 -0.55
C ILE A 38 -2.18 -8.79 -1.08
N GLN A 39 -2.91 -9.85 -0.79
CA GLN A 39 -4.33 -9.92 -1.11
C GLN A 39 -5.11 -9.07 -0.11
N ILE A 40 -6.04 -8.25 -0.61
CA ILE A 40 -6.89 -7.38 0.21
C ILE A 40 -8.36 -7.84 0.14
N ALA A 41 -8.78 -8.37 -1.02
CA ALA A 41 -10.12 -8.89 -1.20
C ALA A 41 -10.05 -10.21 -1.95
N GLU A 42 -10.92 -11.14 -1.61
CA GLU A 42 -11.12 -12.34 -2.42
C GLU A 42 -11.91 -11.97 -3.68
N ALA A 43 -11.64 -12.67 -4.78
CA ALA A 43 -12.42 -12.56 -6.00
C ALA A 43 -13.75 -13.30 -5.81
N LEU A 44 -14.66 -12.73 -5.03
CA LEU A 44 -16.03 -13.23 -4.93
C LEU A 44 -16.84 -12.73 -6.13
N GLU A 45 -17.80 -13.51 -6.56
CA GLU A 45 -18.56 -13.34 -7.82
C GLU A 45 -19.27 -11.99 -7.97
N ARG A 46 -19.47 -11.20 -6.91
CA ARG A 46 -19.99 -9.82 -6.94
C ARG A 46 -19.56 -9.06 -5.69
N GLY A 47 -18.71 -8.05 -5.84
CA GLY A 47 -18.66 -6.97 -4.89
C GLY A 47 -17.30 -6.49 -4.39
N PRO A 48 -16.39 -7.26 -3.77
CA PRO A 48 -15.30 -6.62 -3.01
C PRO A 48 -14.25 -5.88 -3.87
N ILE A 49 -14.16 -6.12 -5.17
CA ILE A 49 -13.20 -5.42 -6.05
C ILE A 49 -13.69 -4.01 -6.44
N GLN A 50 -15.02 -3.78 -6.44
CA GLN A 50 -15.64 -2.47 -6.73
C GLN A 50 -16.80 -2.18 -5.76
N PRO A 51 -16.53 -2.05 -4.46
CA PRO A 51 -17.57 -1.97 -3.44
C PRO A 51 -18.47 -0.73 -3.60
N TYR A 52 -17.93 0.41 -4.03
CA TYR A 52 -18.74 1.62 -4.23
C TYR A 52 -19.60 1.56 -5.49
N HIS A 53 -19.19 0.87 -6.54
CA HIS A 53 -20.04 0.61 -7.69
C HIS A 53 -21.23 -0.27 -7.30
N ALA A 54 -21.00 -1.34 -6.54
CA ALA A 54 -22.08 -2.17 -6.02
C ALA A 54 -23.01 -1.41 -5.05
N ALA A 55 -22.44 -0.61 -4.16
CA ALA A 55 -23.22 0.23 -3.24
C ALA A 55 -24.11 1.25 -3.96
N ARG A 56 -23.69 1.76 -5.12
CA ARG A 56 -24.50 2.66 -5.95
C ARG A 56 -25.82 2.00 -6.39
N GLU A 57 -25.79 0.75 -6.77
CA GLU A 57 -26.98 -0.01 -7.19
C GLU A 57 -27.96 -0.25 -6.02
N LEU A 58 -27.43 -0.31 -4.78
CA LEU A 58 -28.22 -0.52 -3.57
C LEU A 58 -28.85 0.76 -2.99
N GLY A 59 -28.34 1.95 -3.41
CA GLY A 59 -28.69 3.24 -2.83
C GLY A 59 -27.95 3.51 -1.52
N ALA A 60 -28.04 4.75 -1.00
CA ALA A 60 -27.18 5.22 0.09
C ALA A 60 -27.34 4.44 1.40
N ASP A 61 -28.56 4.11 1.82
CA ASP A 61 -28.81 3.47 3.12
C ASP A 61 -28.34 2.01 3.13
N ARG A 62 -28.78 1.21 2.16
CA ARG A 62 -28.35 -0.18 2.01
C ARG A 62 -26.89 -0.28 1.61
N GLY A 63 -26.42 0.64 0.77
CA GLY A 63 -25.02 0.74 0.35
C GLY A 63 -24.07 0.99 1.52
N ARG A 64 -24.49 1.73 2.56
CA ARG A 64 -23.69 1.92 3.77
C ARG A 64 -23.42 0.62 4.51
N VAL A 65 -24.47 -0.16 4.74
CA VAL A 65 -24.35 -1.47 5.42
C VAL A 65 -23.45 -2.39 4.60
N PHE A 66 -23.70 -2.50 3.30
CA PHE A 66 -22.92 -3.30 2.39
C PHE A 66 -21.42 -2.92 2.37
N LEU A 67 -21.10 -1.61 2.37
CA LEU A 67 -19.71 -1.14 2.41
C LEU A 67 -19.01 -1.50 3.72
N GLU A 68 -19.72 -1.53 4.83
CA GLU A 68 -19.16 -1.95 6.12
C GLU A 68 -18.86 -3.45 6.12
N GLU A 69 -19.78 -4.28 5.65
CA GLU A 69 -19.56 -5.72 5.48
C GLU A 69 -18.35 -5.99 4.56
N CYS A 70 -18.25 -5.27 3.43
CA CYS A 70 -17.10 -5.37 2.54
C CYS A 70 -15.79 -4.97 3.26
N ARG A 71 -15.83 -3.94 4.11
CA ARG A 71 -14.66 -3.47 4.86
C ARG A 71 -14.18 -4.52 5.83
N GLU A 72 -15.06 -5.10 6.60
CA GLU A 72 -14.75 -6.17 7.56
C GLU A 72 -14.13 -7.38 6.86
N ALA A 73 -14.74 -7.84 5.77
CA ALA A 73 -14.22 -8.94 4.96
C ALA A 73 -12.84 -8.64 4.40
N CYS A 74 -12.63 -7.43 3.85
CA CYS A 74 -11.33 -7.01 3.33
C CYS A 74 -10.27 -6.90 4.44
N HIS A 75 -10.62 -6.42 5.64
CA HIS A 75 -9.71 -6.38 6.78
C HIS A 75 -9.24 -7.78 7.17
N ALA A 76 -10.14 -8.76 7.23
CA ALA A 76 -9.77 -10.13 7.56
C ALA A 76 -8.77 -10.72 6.55
N VAL A 77 -9.05 -10.56 5.25
CA VAL A 77 -8.18 -11.04 4.16
C VAL A 77 -6.82 -10.34 4.18
N ALA A 78 -6.81 -9.00 4.28
CA ALA A 78 -5.58 -8.21 4.25
C ALA A 78 -4.70 -8.50 5.47
N SER A 79 -5.29 -8.62 6.67
CA SER A 79 -4.55 -8.93 7.90
C SER A 79 -3.91 -10.31 7.83
N ALA A 80 -4.65 -11.34 7.41
CA ALA A 80 -4.11 -12.69 7.25
C ALA A 80 -2.98 -12.75 6.20
N SER A 81 -3.15 -12.03 5.08
CA SER A 81 -2.14 -11.93 4.03
C SER A 81 -0.88 -11.21 4.53
N LEU A 82 -1.03 -10.12 5.29
CA LEU A 82 0.09 -9.36 5.87
C LEU A 82 0.82 -10.16 6.95
N GLU A 83 0.09 -10.83 7.86
CA GLU A 83 0.69 -11.71 8.87
C GLU A 83 1.54 -12.82 8.23
N THR A 84 1.04 -13.43 7.16
CA THR A 84 1.78 -14.45 6.40
C THR A 84 3.07 -13.85 5.82
N ALA A 85 2.99 -12.66 5.25
CA ALA A 85 4.16 -11.95 4.74
C ALA A 85 5.17 -11.61 5.85
N LEU A 86 4.69 -11.14 7.00
CA LEU A 86 5.53 -10.82 8.17
C LEU A 86 6.25 -12.07 8.71
N LYS A 87 5.57 -13.21 8.83
CA LYS A 87 6.18 -14.47 9.24
C LYS A 87 7.32 -14.88 8.31
N ARG A 88 7.15 -14.70 7.00
CA ARG A 88 8.16 -15.04 6.00
C ARG A 88 9.43 -14.19 6.09
N ILE A 89 9.32 -12.90 6.40
CA ILE A 89 10.46 -11.96 6.41
C ILE A 89 11.09 -11.77 7.80
N GLY A 90 10.57 -12.41 8.84
CA GLY A 90 10.96 -12.19 10.23
C GLY A 90 10.37 -10.87 10.76
N GLY A 91 9.08 -10.90 11.09
CA GLY A 91 8.27 -9.73 11.42
C GLY A 91 8.78 -8.91 12.61
N ASP A 92 9.48 -9.53 13.56
CA ASP A 92 10.16 -8.90 14.70
C ASP A 92 11.22 -7.86 14.27
N ARG A 93 11.72 -7.97 13.06
CA ARG A 93 12.69 -7.04 12.46
C ARG A 93 12.03 -5.85 11.75
N VAL A 94 10.72 -5.93 11.49
CA VAL A 94 9.99 -4.86 10.81
C VAL A 94 9.73 -3.72 11.79
N ARG A 95 10.10 -2.51 11.41
CA ARG A 95 10.01 -1.31 12.25
C ARG A 95 8.88 -0.37 11.90
N CYS A 96 8.56 -0.27 10.64
CA CYS A 96 7.51 0.61 10.14
C CYS A 96 7.07 0.19 8.74
N CYS A 97 6.00 0.78 8.29
CA CYS A 97 5.60 0.68 6.89
C CYS A 97 5.18 2.04 6.31
N ALA A 98 5.28 2.17 4.99
CA ALA A 98 4.75 3.29 4.25
C ALA A 98 3.65 2.82 3.29
N VAL A 99 2.53 3.53 3.27
CA VAL A 99 1.44 3.28 2.32
C VAL A 99 1.33 4.48 1.39
N LEU A 100 1.39 4.23 0.09
CA LEU A 100 1.19 5.25 -0.92
C LEU A 100 -0.30 5.62 -1.00
N THR A 101 -0.57 6.92 -0.90
CA THR A 101 -1.92 7.48 -0.91
C THR A 101 -2.19 8.26 -2.18
N GLY A 102 -3.46 8.34 -2.56
CA GLY A 102 -3.91 9.17 -3.69
C GLY A 102 -3.93 10.66 -3.34
N SER A 103 -4.28 11.46 -4.34
CA SER A 103 -4.47 12.90 -4.21
C SER A 103 -5.94 13.31 -4.35
N GLY A 104 -6.83 12.33 -4.56
CA GLY A 104 -8.27 12.57 -4.65
C GLY A 104 -8.83 13.09 -3.33
N ARG A 105 -9.79 14.01 -3.42
CA ARG A 105 -10.51 14.52 -2.26
C ARG A 105 -11.83 13.76 -2.14
N PRO A 106 -12.09 13.02 -1.04
CA PRO A 106 -13.35 12.34 -0.84
C PRO A 106 -14.54 13.32 -0.88
N ALA A 107 -15.68 12.88 -1.36
CA ALA A 107 -16.92 13.65 -1.25
C ALA A 107 -17.40 13.70 0.21
N ALA A 108 -18.17 14.74 0.54
CA ALA A 108 -18.60 14.99 1.93
C ALA A 108 -19.57 13.92 2.48
N THR A 109 -20.33 13.25 1.61
CA THR A 109 -21.34 12.25 2.02
C THR A 109 -21.30 11.04 1.09
N LEU A 110 -21.78 9.89 1.57
CA LEU A 110 -21.95 8.69 0.75
C LEU A 110 -22.87 8.96 -0.45
N ALA A 111 -23.97 9.65 -0.25
CA ALA A 111 -24.90 9.97 -1.34
C ALA A 111 -24.21 10.79 -2.44
N ALA A 112 -23.40 11.80 -2.07
CA ALA A 112 -22.63 12.58 -3.03
C ALA A 112 -21.55 11.72 -3.75
N THR A 113 -20.93 10.80 -3.03
CA THR A 113 -19.98 9.83 -3.63
C THR A 113 -20.68 8.97 -4.68
N LEU A 114 -21.81 8.35 -4.32
CA LEU A 114 -22.55 7.42 -5.20
C LEU A 114 -23.18 8.12 -6.42
N ALA A 115 -23.43 9.42 -6.34
CA ALA A 115 -23.95 10.22 -7.44
C ALA A 115 -22.91 10.60 -8.51
N SER A 116 -21.61 10.42 -8.24
CA SER A 116 -20.51 10.88 -9.08
C SER A 116 -19.54 9.74 -9.41
N HIS A 117 -19.42 9.38 -10.69
CA HIS A 117 -18.50 8.33 -11.11
C HIS A 117 -17.02 8.61 -10.73
N PRO A 118 -16.46 9.82 -10.92
CA PRO A 118 -15.12 10.14 -10.43
C PRO A 118 -14.99 10.06 -8.90
N ALA A 119 -16.05 10.41 -8.15
CA ALA A 119 -16.03 10.30 -6.69
C ALA A 119 -16.04 8.83 -6.22
N ILE A 120 -16.76 7.95 -6.93
CA ILE A 120 -16.73 6.50 -6.70
C ILE A 120 -15.31 5.97 -6.84
N HIS A 121 -14.61 6.25 -7.94
CA HIS A 121 -13.23 5.80 -8.14
C HIS A 121 -12.27 6.32 -7.06
N THR A 122 -12.44 7.58 -6.64
CA THR A 122 -11.67 8.15 -5.53
C THR A 122 -11.93 7.39 -4.23
N ALA A 123 -13.21 7.13 -3.92
CA ALA A 123 -13.61 6.43 -2.70
C ALA A 123 -13.15 4.97 -2.70
N GLU A 124 -13.22 4.27 -3.83
CA GLU A 124 -12.71 2.90 -3.95
C GLU A 124 -11.20 2.83 -3.72
N GLY A 125 -10.44 3.72 -4.33
CA GLY A 125 -9.01 3.78 -4.10
C GLY A 125 -8.67 4.04 -2.63
N GLU A 126 -9.40 4.93 -1.95
CA GLU A 126 -9.19 5.23 -0.54
C GLU A 126 -9.64 4.06 0.35
N PHE A 127 -10.74 3.40 0.03
CA PHE A 127 -11.23 2.21 0.74
C PHE A 127 -10.13 1.15 0.88
N PHE A 128 -9.49 0.73 -0.20
CA PHE A 128 -8.45 -0.30 -0.15
C PHE A 128 -7.17 0.17 0.56
N ARG A 129 -6.84 1.47 0.47
CA ARG A 129 -5.72 2.05 1.23
C ARG A 129 -5.98 2.03 2.72
N GLU A 130 -7.18 2.41 3.16
CA GLU A 130 -7.57 2.36 4.57
C GLU A 130 -7.58 0.93 5.12
N VAL A 131 -7.98 -0.06 4.32
CA VAL A 131 -7.88 -1.47 4.70
C VAL A 131 -6.42 -1.87 4.97
N VAL A 132 -5.49 -1.53 4.09
CA VAL A 132 -4.05 -1.84 4.29
C VAL A 132 -3.50 -1.09 5.50
N LEU A 133 -3.85 0.17 5.67
CA LEU A 133 -3.45 0.98 6.83
C LEU A 133 -3.93 0.36 8.14
N HIS A 134 -5.21 -0.01 8.21
CA HIS A 134 -5.79 -0.66 9.38
C HIS A 134 -5.10 -2.00 9.68
N SER A 135 -4.91 -2.85 8.67
CA SER A 135 -4.26 -4.14 8.84
C SER A 135 -2.81 -3.99 9.32
N ALA A 136 -2.06 -2.99 8.83
CA ALA A 136 -0.72 -2.72 9.31
C ALA A 136 -0.70 -2.28 10.78
N VAL A 137 -1.61 -1.39 11.18
CA VAL A 137 -1.77 -0.96 12.58
C VAL A 137 -2.16 -2.14 13.48
N SER A 138 -3.07 -3.00 13.03
CA SER A 138 -3.48 -4.20 13.77
C SER A 138 -2.34 -5.20 13.96
N CYS A 139 -1.38 -5.24 13.03
CA CYS A 139 -0.13 -6.00 13.17
C CYS A 139 0.93 -5.27 14.03
N GLY A 140 0.59 -4.15 14.69
CA GLY A 140 1.50 -3.39 15.55
C GLY A 140 2.55 -2.56 14.80
N LEU A 141 2.39 -2.32 13.51
CA LEU A 141 3.35 -1.57 12.71
C LEU A 141 3.03 -0.07 12.71
N PRO A 142 4.00 0.80 13.04
CA PRO A 142 3.89 2.23 12.76
C PRO A 142 3.74 2.49 11.25
N VAL A 143 2.79 3.35 10.88
CA VAL A 143 2.45 3.60 9.47
C VAL A 143 2.73 5.05 9.08
N VAL A 144 3.44 5.23 7.96
CA VAL A 144 3.66 6.52 7.30
C VAL A 144 2.81 6.58 6.03
N ARG A 145 2.04 7.64 5.87
CA ARG A 145 1.29 7.92 4.63
C ARG A 145 2.12 8.82 3.73
N ILE A 146 2.32 8.42 2.48
CA ILE A 146 3.08 9.20 1.49
C ILE A 146 2.19 9.38 0.26
N LYS A 147 1.94 10.63 -0.15
CA LYS A 147 1.23 10.87 -1.40
C LYS A 147 2.09 10.42 -2.59
N GLU A 148 1.53 9.55 -3.43
CA GLU A 148 2.28 8.98 -4.56
C GLU A 148 2.90 10.06 -5.46
N LYS A 149 2.19 11.16 -5.71
CA LYS A 149 2.70 12.28 -6.51
C LYS A 149 3.90 13.01 -5.88
N GLU A 150 4.10 12.90 -4.56
CA GLU A 150 5.17 13.58 -3.82
C GLU A 150 6.36 12.64 -3.55
N LEU A 151 6.23 11.34 -3.90
CA LEU A 151 7.18 10.28 -3.53
C LEU A 151 8.62 10.58 -4.00
N PHE A 152 8.81 10.92 -5.27
CA PHE A 152 10.13 11.19 -5.83
C PHE A 152 10.75 12.48 -5.30
N ASP A 153 9.95 13.52 -5.09
CA ASP A 153 10.41 14.79 -4.53
C ASP A 153 10.85 14.62 -3.07
N LEU A 154 10.07 13.86 -2.29
CA LEU A 154 10.42 13.54 -0.90
C LEU A 154 11.71 12.71 -0.84
N ALA A 155 11.82 11.69 -1.68
CA ALA A 155 13.01 10.86 -1.77
C ALA A 155 14.23 11.66 -2.24
N GLY A 156 14.07 12.50 -3.25
CA GLY A 156 15.12 13.36 -3.76
C GLY A 156 15.70 14.26 -2.68
N ARG A 157 14.84 14.94 -1.92
CA ARG A 157 15.27 15.78 -0.78
C ARG A 157 15.94 14.97 0.33
N LYS A 158 15.39 13.81 0.67
CA LYS A 158 15.88 12.99 1.80
C LYS A 158 17.22 12.32 1.49
N PHE A 159 17.43 11.88 0.25
CA PHE A 159 18.65 11.17 -0.17
C PHE A 159 19.67 12.04 -0.90
N GLY A 160 19.36 13.29 -1.20
CA GLY A 160 20.23 14.17 -2.00
C GLY A 160 20.39 13.69 -3.45
N MET A 161 19.33 13.08 -4.03
CA MET A 161 19.34 12.50 -5.37
C MET A 161 18.35 13.21 -6.29
N THR A 162 18.69 13.30 -7.59
CA THR A 162 17.72 13.75 -8.59
C THR A 162 16.69 12.64 -8.89
N PRO A 163 15.49 12.98 -9.39
CA PRO A 163 14.50 11.98 -9.79
C PRO A 163 15.04 10.95 -10.80
N GLU A 164 15.91 11.39 -11.74
CA GLU A 164 16.53 10.54 -12.74
C GLU A 164 17.50 9.54 -12.10
N ASN A 165 18.26 9.96 -11.10
CA ASN A 165 19.18 9.07 -10.37
C ASN A 165 18.41 8.05 -9.53
N LEU A 166 17.33 8.47 -8.85
CA LEU A 166 16.42 7.57 -8.15
C LEU A 166 15.82 6.53 -9.10
N GLN A 167 15.32 6.99 -10.25
CA GLN A 167 14.73 6.09 -11.25
C GLN A 167 15.76 5.10 -11.82
N ARG A 168 16.99 5.56 -12.07
CA ARG A 168 18.09 4.70 -12.54
C ARG A 168 18.41 3.63 -11.50
N MET A 169 18.56 4.01 -10.25
CA MET A 169 18.84 3.08 -9.16
C MET A 169 17.71 2.03 -8.99
N LEU A 170 16.45 2.47 -9.01
CA LEU A 170 15.30 1.54 -8.97
C LEU A 170 15.28 0.60 -10.19
N ASN A 171 15.72 1.07 -11.36
CA ASN A 171 15.85 0.23 -12.55
C ASN A 171 16.99 -0.80 -12.41
N GLU A 172 18.12 -0.42 -11.81
CA GLU A 172 19.25 -1.33 -11.58
C GLU A 172 18.89 -2.47 -10.62
N LEU A 173 18.05 -2.23 -9.63
CA LEU A 173 17.55 -3.29 -8.76
C LEU A 173 16.81 -4.39 -9.52
N SER A 174 16.24 -4.10 -10.70
CA SER A 174 15.58 -5.11 -11.54
C SER A 174 16.53 -6.23 -11.99
N LYS A 175 17.81 -5.93 -12.19
CA LYS A 175 18.82 -6.90 -12.61
C LYS A 175 19.11 -7.92 -11.51
N ILE A 176 18.94 -7.51 -10.25
CA ILE A 176 19.17 -8.37 -9.07
C ILE A 176 17.90 -9.13 -8.72
N MET A 177 16.75 -8.46 -8.79
CA MET A 177 15.47 -9.00 -8.31
C MET A 177 14.75 -9.87 -9.34
N GLY A 178 15.02 -9.68 -10.64
CA GLY A 178 14.26 -10.35 -11.70
C GLY A 178 12.79 -9.88 -11.78
N PRO A 179 11.97 -10.46 -12.67
CA PRO A 179 10.56 -10.14 -12.80
C PRO A 179 9.70 -10.71 -11.63
N PRO A 180 8.56 -10.07 -11.28
CA PRO A 180 8.14 -8.75 -11.74
C PRO A 180 8.88 -7.64 -10.98
N TRP A 181 9.39 -6.64 -11.70
CA TRP A 181 9.95 -5.41 -11.13
C TRP A 181 9.49 -4.22 -11.96
N GLN A 182 8.21 -3.89 -11.81
CA GLN A 182 7.52 -2.83 -12.55
C GLN A 182 7.28 -1.60 -11.65
N GLN A 183 6.47 -0.68 -12.09
CA GLN A 183 6.17 0.55 -11.37
C GLN A 183 5.69 0.29 -9.93
N ASP A 184 4.84 -0.72 -9.74
CA ASP A 184 4.29 -1.05 -8.41
C ASP A 184 5.39 -1.38 -7.41
N GLN A 185 6.30 -2.28 -7.78
CA GLN A 185 7.40 -2.69 -6.91
C GLN A 185 8.41 -1.56 -6.70
N LYS A 186 8.70 -0.78 -7.73
CA LYS A 186 9.63 0.37 -7.64
C LYS A 186 9.10 1.44 -6.69
N PHE A 187 7.82 1.77 -6.79
CA PHE A 187 7.20 2.79 -5.94
C PHE A 187 7.06 2.29 -4.50
N ALA A 188 6.63 1.05 -4.30
CA ALA A 188 6.59 0.43 -2.99
C ALA A 188 7.99 0.36 -2.35
N ALA A 189 9.04 -0.01 -3.11
CA ALA A 189 10.42 -0.02 -2.64
C ALA A 189 10.91 1.37 -2.20
N LEU A 190 10.63 2.40 -3.00
CA LEU A 190 11.01 3.78 -2.68
C LEU A 190 10.28 4.30 -1.44
N ALA A 191 9.00 3.96 -1.27
CA ALA A 191 8.23 4.29 -0.09
C ALA A 191 8.78 3.60 1.17
N ALA A 192 9.11 2.29 1.08
CA ALA A 192 9.75 1.55 2.17
C ALA A 192 11.09 2.16 2.57
N TRP A 193 11.91 2.52 1.57
CA TRP A 193 13.21 3.12 1.81
C TRP A 193 13.11 4.49 2.49
N LEU A 194 12.15 5.33 2.08
CA LEU A 194 11.87 6.60 2.76
C LEU A 194 11.47 6.39 4.23
N ALA A 195 10.59 5.43 4.50
CA ALA A 195 10.12 5.13 5.86
C ALA A 195 11.25 4.61 6.77
N ALA A 196 12.29 3.97 6.21
CA ALA A 196 13.43 3.45 6.98
C ALA A 196 14.26 4.56 7.66
N ILE A 197 14.10 5.83 7.24
CA ILE A 197 14.95 6.96 7.63
C ILE A 197 14.18 7.99 8.48
N GLY A 198 12.89 7.82 8.61
CA GLY A 198 12.01 8.63 9.49
C GLY A 198 12.03 8.13 10.92
#